data_948f4329a17d142f98f3279fcd2fa02c
#
_entry.id   948f4329a17d142f98f3279fcd2fa02c
#
_cell.length_a   1.000
_cell.length_b   1.000
_cell.length_c   1.000
_cell.angle_alpha   90.00
_cell.angle_beta   90.00
_cell.angle_gamma   90.00
#
_symmetry.space_group_name_H-M   'P 1'
#
loop_
_entity.id
_entity.type
_entity.pdbx_description
1 polymer ?
#
loop_
_entity_poly.entity_id
_entity_poly.type
_entity_poly.pdbx_seq_one_letter_code
_entity_poly.pdbx_strand_id
1 'polypeptide(L)'
;MPGFITHLEFGEQSISFIESSDTRSLIERHQTAFSLGLQGPDIFFYHLPAYLFYKKNIGNIMHQERVMLFFDYLFDARNTFEDAHSRRICDAYILGFIGHYSLDIVCHPYIYFKSNHFENLKKGKKYDFGRHGSLETDIDHMVLNHYKHLLPSEFDYAAAVSPSANEKRVIAEMLHIAINRAYPEHKIRLHTVKQAIKSFIKLNRMMNDPKGVKKHRVRSIEQVLYKCAFISSMIPSDTIVKYTDPCNEKHAKWYNPWNPDVECSDSIYDLMNKAMPSYIERMDFYMKSCGNTSFIDSEKDIVEETNQFLHYRNLLLVSLSDTSYVTGLPIE
;
A
#
# COMPACT_ATOMS: atom_id res chain seq x y z
N MET A 1 0.80 0.73 -8.79
CA MET A 1 1.29 0.22 -7.48
C MET A 1 2.14 -0.97 -7.74
N PRO A 2 3.32 -1.12 -7.10
CA PRO A 2 3.90 -2.44 -6.99
C PRO A 2 2.80 -3.38 -6.46
N GLY A 3 2.77 -4.63 -6.93
CA GLY A 3 1.69 -5.53 -6.57
C GLY A 3 1.71 -5.96 -5.10
N PHE A 4 0.79 -6.83 -4.75
CA PHE A 4 0.60 -7.35 -3.39
C PHE A 4 1.90 -7.87 -2.75
N ILE A 5 2.64 -8.72 -3.49
CA ILE A 5 3.86 -9.38 -2.99
C ILE A 5 4.97 -8.37 -2.79
N THR A 6 5.16 -7.45 -3.72
CA THR A 6 6.24 -6.47 -3.65
C THR A 6 6.12 -5.59 -2.40
N HIS A 7 4.90 -5.16 -2.05
CA HIS A 7 4.64 -4.45 -0.80
C HIS A 7 4.89 -5.32 0.44
N LEU A 8 4.44 -6.57 0.40
CA LEU A 8 4.63 -7.50 1.51
C LEU A 8 6.11 -7.76 1.78
N GLU A 9 6.87 -8.10 0.73
CA GLU A 9 8.30 -8.35 0.84
C GLU A 9 9.08 -7.12 1.30
N PHE A 10 8.74 -5.94 0.79
CA PHE A 10 9.33 -4.69 1.25
C PHE A 10 9.14 -4.47 2.77
N GLY A 11 7.92 -4.70 3.26
CA GLY A 11 7.64 -4.63 4.70
C GLY A 11 8.36 -5.71 5.51
N GLU A 12 8.41 -6.95 5.03
CA GLU A 12 9.13 -8.04 5.70
C GLU A 12 10.64 -7.77 5.77
N GLN A 13 11.25 -7.28 4.68
CA GLN A 13 12.66 -6.90 4.65
C GLN A 13 12.95 -5.75 5.64
N SER A 14 12.02 -4.82 5.83
CA SER A 14 12.21 -3.68 6.74
C SER A 14 12.42 -4.08 8.19
N ILE A 15 11.88 -5.23 8.63
CA ILE A 15 11.96 -5.68 10.03
C ILE A 15 13.41 -5.82 10.51
N SER A 16 14.32 -6.23 9.63
CA SER A 16 15.73 -6.39 9.93
C SER A 16 16.46 -5.04 10.18
N PHE A 17 15.90 -3.95 9.68
CA PHE A 17 16.46 -2.60 9.82
C PHE A 17 15.88 -1.82 11.00
N ILE A 18 14.81 -2.31 11.63
CA ILE A 18 14.19 -1.66 12.79
C ILE A 18 15.09 -1.88 14.02
N GLU A 19 15.59 -0.80 14.63
CA GLU A 19 16.41 -0.89 15.83
C GLU A 19 15.59 -1.19 17.09
N SER A 20 14.41 -0.60 17.21
CA SER A 20 13.51 -0.76 18.36
C SER A 20 12.99 -2.18 18.51
N SER A 21 13.32 -2.85 19.60
CA SER A 21 12.78 -4.18 19.94
C SER A 21 11.27 -4.15 20.15
N ASP A 22 10.74 -3.05 20.70
CA ASP A 22 9.31 -2.88 20.96
C ASP A 22 8.52 -2.76 19.65
N THR A 23 9.08 -2.06 18.67
CA THR A 23 8.47 -1.95 17.33
C THR A 23 8.50 -3.30 16.61
N ARG A 24 9.61 -4.04 16.67
CA ARG A 24 9.67 -5.41 16.11
C ARG A 24 8.64 -6.33 16.77
N SER A 25 8.58 -6.35 18.11
CA SER A 25 7.62 -7.18 18.85
C SER A 25 6.17 -6.78 18.58
N LEU A 26 5.90 -5.50 18.34
CA LEU A 26 4.58 -5.01 17.93
C LEU A 26 4.18 -5.60 16.57
N ILE A 27 5.06 -5.53 15.58
CA ILE A 27 4.83 -6.05 14.24
C ILE A 27 4.65 -7.57 14.28
N GLU A 28 5.52 -8.30 14.98
CA GLU A 28 5.42 -9.75 15.14
C GLU A 28 4.08 -10.19 15.75
N ARG A 29 3.62 -9.48 16.79
CA ARG A 29 2.35 -9.78 17.48
C ARG A 29 1.12 -9.50 16.62
N HIS A 30 1.19 -8.52 15.74
CA HIS A 30 0.12 -8.07 14.86
C HIS A 30 0.50 -8.15 13.38
N GLN A 31 1.26 -9.19 13.02
CA GLN A 31 1.85 -9.36 11.68
C GLN A 31 0.81 -9.22 10.55
N THR A 32 -0.35 -9.84 10.69
CA THR A 32 -1.40 -9.77 9.65
C THR A 32 -2.06 -8.39 9.55
N ALA A 33 -2.09 -7.62 10.65
CA ALA A 33 -2.54 -6.23 10.63
C ALA A 33 -1.50 -5.34 9.92
N PHE A 34 -0.21 -5.54 10.23
CA PHE A 34 0.90 -4.87 9.54
C PHE A 34 0.89 -5.19 8.04
N SER A 35 0.81 -6.48 7.67
CA SER A 35 0.74 -6.92 6.27
C SER A 35 -0.48 -6.38 5.52
N LEU A 36 -1.63 -6.26 6.19
CA LEU A 36 -2.81 -5.61 5.61
C LEU A 36 -2.56 -4.11 5.43
N GLY A 37 -1.86 -3.46 6.35
CA GLY A 37 -1.42 -2.06 6.22
C GLY A 37 -0.51 -1.83 5.03
N LEU A 38 0.41 -2.75 4.74
CA LEU A 38 1.27 -2.72 3.55
C LEU A 38 0.49 -2.75 2.23
N GLN A 39 -0.79 -3.10 2.25
CA GLN A 39 -1.65 -3.00 1.07
C GLN A 39 -2.30 -1.61 0.95
N GLY A 40 -2.14 -0.74 1.92
CA GLY A 40 -2.56 0.66 1.87
C GLY A 40 -3.99 0.87 1.40
N PRO A 41 -4.22 1.87 0.54
CA PRO A 41 -5.55 2.14 -0.01
C PRO A 41 -6.00 1.15 -1.08
N ASP A 42 -5.15 0.21 -1.51
CA ASP A 42 -5.45 -0.80 -2.54
C ASP A 42 -6.57 -1.74 -2.16
N ILE A 43 -6.78 -1.98 -0.87
CA ILE A 43 -7.89 -2.78 -0.38
C ILE A 43 -9.24 -2.32 -0.95
N PHE A 44 -9.37 -1.03 -1.29
CA PHE A 44 -10.58 -0.45 -1.86
C PHE A 44 -10.79 -0.79 -3.33
N PHE A 45 -9.74 -1.13 -4.09
CA PHE A 45 -9.87 -1.58 -5.48
C PHE A 45 -10.53 -2.95 -5.59
N TYR A 46 -10.49 -3.75 -4.57
CA TYR A 46 -11.15 -5.06 -4.50
C TYR A 46 -12.61 -4.97 -4.07
N HIS A 47 -13.11 -3.78 -3.76
CA HIS A 47 -14.52 -3.57 -3.43
C HIS A 47 -15.33 -3.28 -4.68
N LEU A 48 -15.68 -4.34 -5.43
CA LEU A 48 -16.42 -4.26 -6.70
C LEU A 48 -17.67 -3.35 -6.69
N PRO A 49 -18.50 -3.32 -5.62
CA PRO A 49 -19.63 -2.39 -5.57
C PRO A 49 -19.21 -0.91 -5.67
N ALA A 50 -18.00 -0.54 -5.25
CA ALA A 50 -17.54 0.83 -5.37
C ALA A 50 -17.44 1.29 -6.83
N TYR A 51 -17.08 0.40 -7.76
CA TYR A 51 -17.02 0.73 -9.20
C TYR A 51 -18.39 0.85 -9.86
N LEU A 52 -19.41 0.20 -9.27
CA LEU A 52 -20.77 0.22 -9.82
C LEU A 52 -21.58 1.45 -9.36
N PHE A 53 -21.32 1.92 -8.13
CA PHE A 53 -22.14 2.94 -7.48
C PHE A 53 -21.45 4.28 -7.26
N TYR A 54 -20.12 4.36 -7.38
CA TYR A 54 -19.37 5.58 -7.15
C TYR A 54 -18.60 5.99 -8.41
N LYS A 55 -18.68 7.26 -8.79
CA LYS A 55 -17.97 7.79 -9.96
C LYS A 55 -16.44 7.72 -9.81
N LYS A 56 -15.94 7.79 -8.57
CA LYS A 56 -14.52 7.63 -8.24
C LYS A 56 -14.40 6.65 -7.07
N ASN A 57 -13.50 5.68 -7.17
CA ASN A 57 -13.16 4.80 -6.06
C ASN A 57 -12.35 5.59 -5.02
N ILE A 58 -12.64 5.41 -3.72
CA ILE A 58 -11.94 6.13 -2.65
C ILE A 58 -10.44 5.78 -2.64
N GLY A 59 -10.04 4.56 -3.01
CA GLY A 59 -8.65 4.19 -3.18
C GLY A 59 -7.92 5.09 -4.17
N ASN A 60 -8.50 5.38 -5.34
CA ASN A 60 -7.92 6.32 -6.31
C ASN A 60 -7.73 7.73 -5.76
N ILE A 61 -8.69 8.20 -4.95
CA ILE A 61 -8.64 9.53 -4.34
C ILE A 61 -7.50 9.59 -3.33
N MET A 62 -7.39 8.59 -2.47
CA MET A 62 -6.35 8.49 -1.46
C MET A 62 -4.92 8.45 -2.05
N HIS A 63 -4.75 7.98 -3.29
CA HIS A 63 -3.45 7.98 -3.97
C HIS A 63 -3.06 9.34 -4.56
N GLN A 64 -4.01 10.27 -4.71
CA GLN A 64 -3.80 11.48 -5.51
C GLN A 64 -4.08 12.78 -4.77
N GLU A 65 -4.85 12.73 -3.70
CA GLU A 65 -5.37 13.93 -3.06
C GLU A 65 -5.16 13.87 -1.54
N ARG A 66 -4.71 14.98 -0.93
CA ARG A 66 -4.67 15.17 0.54
C ARG A 66 -3.94 14.08 1.32
N VAL A 67 -2.83 13.61 0.79
CA VAL A 67 -2.07 12.48 1.36
C VAL A 67 -1.64 12.78 2.80
N MET A 68 -0.97 13.91 3.02
CA MET A 68 -0.53 14.32 4.35
C MET A 68 -1.70 14.49 5.33
N LEU A 69 -2.78 15.11 4.87
CA LEU A 69 -3.99 15.31 5.69
C LEU A 69 -4.65 13.97 6.08
N PHE A 70 -4.66 12.99 5.16
CA PHE A 70 -5.17 11.66 5.47
C PHE A 70 -4.32 10.99 6.56
N PHE A 71 -2.99 11.04 6.45
CA PHE A 71 -2.11 10.48 7.48
C PHE A 71 -2.32 11.16 8.83
N ASP A 72 -2.43 12.49 8.86
CA ASP A 72 -2.67 13.24 10.09
C ASP A 72 -3.97 12.78 10.78
N TYR A 73 -5.05 12.64 10.02
CA TYR A 73 -6.31 12.09 10.56
C TYR A 73 -6.26 10.60 10.87
N LEU A 74 -5.39 9.82 10.23
CA LEU A 74 -5.19 8.41 10.56
C LEU A 74 -4.53 8.27 11.95
N PHE A 75 -3.56 9.13 12.24
CA PHE A 75 -2.91 9.18 13.55
C PHE A 75 -3.87 9.66 14.64
N ASP A 76 -4.71 10.64 14.35
CA ASP A 76 -5.78 11.07 15.26
C ASP A 76 -6.81 9.96 15.51
N ALA A 77 -7.23 9.24 14.48
CA ALA A 77 -8.20 8.16 14.59
C ALA A 77 -7.70 7.04 15.50
N ARG A 78 -6.40 6.73 15.50
CA ARG A 78 -5.75 5.81 16.46
C ARG A 78 -5.99 6.24 17.91
N ASN A 79 -5.93 7.52 18.19
CA ASN A 79 -6.09 8.07 19.56
C ASN A 79 -7.55 8.06 20.05
N THR A 80 -8.53 7.78 19.20
CA THR A 80 -9.93 7.60 19.62
C THR A 80 -10.19 6.29 20.34
N PHE A 81 -9.28 5.33 20.29
CA PHE A 81 -9.40 4.07 21.01
C PHE A 81 -8.86 4.23 22.44
N GLU A 82 -9.68 3.90 23.44
CA GLU A 82 -9.32 4.05 24.84
C GLU A 82 -8.38 2.93 25.32
N ASP A 83 -8.56 1.72 24.81
CA ASP A 83 -7.77 0.56 25.24
C ASP A 83 -6.44 0.43 24.49
N ALA A 84 -5.39 0.07 25.23
CA ALA A 84 -4.03 -0.05 24.69
C ALA A 84 -3.92 -1.15 23.63
N HIS A 85 -4.71 -2.22 23.71
CA HIS A 85 -4.66 -3.31 22.75
C HIS A 85 -5.16 -2.86 21.35
N SER A 86 -6.29 -2.12 21.30
CA SER A 86 -6.79 -1.55 20.06
C SER A 86 -5.82 -0.53 19.47
N ARG A 87 -5.18 0.31 20.30
CA ARG A 87 -4.15 1.24 19.81
C ARG A 87 -2.97 0.50 19.19
N ARG A 88 -2.50 -0.60 19.78
CA ARG A 88 -1.40 -1.40 19.21
C ARG A 88 -1.77 -2.06 17.87
N ILE A 89 -3.01 -2.48 17.70
CA ILE A 89 -3.51 -2.94 16.39
C ILE A 89 -3.45 -1.82 15.36
N CYS A 90 -3.90 -0.61 15.74
CA CYS A 90 -3.80 0.57 14.89
C CYS A 90 -2.34 0.86 14.53
N ASP A 91 -1.43 0.83 15.52
CA ASP A 91 -0.01 1.10 15.33
C ASP A 91 0.61 0.14 14.29
N ALA A 92 0.38 -1.16 14.42
CA ALA A 92 0.89 -2.15 13.48
C ALA A 92 0.35 -1.91 12.05
N TYR A 93 -0.94 -1.63 11.91
CA TYR A 93 -1.55 -1.30 10.61
C TYR A 93 -0.96 -0.02 10.00
N ILE A 94 -0.80 1.03 10.81
CA ILE A 94 -0.26 2.32 10.36
C ILE A 94 1.19 2.18 9.89
N LEU A 95 2.02 1.43 10.63
CA LEU A 95 3.38 1.13 10.21
C LEU A 95 3.41 0.49 8.82
N GLY A 96 2.55 -0.50 8.57
CA GLY A 96 2.40 -1.07 7.23
C GLY A 96 1.93 -0.06 6.20
N PHE A 97 0.96 0.79 6.53
CA PHE A 97 0.42 1.80 5.60
C PHE A 97 1.47 2.86 5.20
N ILE A 98 2.33 3.26 6.14
CA ILE A 98 3.50 4.11 5.85
C ILE A 98 4.46 3.38 4.89
N GLY A 99 4.63 2.06 5.03
CA GLY A 99 5.42 1.25 4.13
C GLY A 99 4.87 1.23 2.71
N HIS A 100 3.57 1.04 2.56
CA HIS A 100 2.90 1.12 1.26
C HIS A 100 3.20 2.47 0.58
N TYR A 101 2.95 3.58 1.26
CA TYR A 101 3.24 4.91 0.74
C TYR A 101 4.70 5.08 0.34
N SER A 102 5.62 4.66 1.23
CA SER A 102 7.06 4.85 1.01
C SER A 102 7.58 4.11 -0.22
N LEU A 103 7.01 2.93 -0.53
CA LEU A 103 7.37 2.17 -1.71
C LEU A 103 6.74 2.74 -2.98
N ASP A 104 5.45 3.11 -2.91
CA ASP A 104 4.68 3.59 -4.05
C ASP A 104 5.29 4.84 -4.69
N ILE A 105 5.62 5.85 -3.88
CA ILE A 105 6.18 7.12 -4.40
C ILE A 105 7.49 6.92 -5.16
N VAL A 106 8.20 5.81 -4.91
CA VAL A 106 9.48 5.49 -5.54
C VAL A 106 9.29 4.57 -6.76
N CYS A 107 8.41 3.57 -6.67
CA CYS A 107 8.25 2.55 -7.70
C CYS A 107 7.26 2.93 -8.81
N HIS A 108 6.22 3.71 -8.54
CA HIS A 108 5.19 4.05 -9.52
C HIS A 108 5.70 4.74 -10.78
N PRO A 109 6.65 5.70 -10.71
CA PRO A 109 7.19 6.29 -11.93
C PRO A 109 7.71 5.23 -12.92
N TYR A 110 8.43 4.22 -12.44
CA TYR A 110 8.89 3.09 -13.25
C TYR A 110 7.73 2.28 -13.83
N ILE A 111 6.74 1.93 -13.01
CA ILE A 111 5.60 1.12 -13.43
C ILE A 111 4.79 1.82 -14.52
N TYR A 112 4.55 3.12 -14.39
CA TYR A 112 3.87 3.91 -15.41
C TYR A 112 4.70 4.06 -16.68
N PHE A 113 6.02 4.25 -16.57
CA PHE A 113 6.93 4.25 -17.72
C PHE A 113 6.88 2.91 -18.46
N LYS A 114 7.12 1.80 -17.76
CA LYS A 114 7.20 0.45 -18.35
C LYS A 114 5.87 -0.04 -18.95
N SER A 115 4.74 0.39 -18.38
CA SER A 115 3.40 0.10 -18.92
C SER A 115 3.01 0.99 -20.11
N ASN A 116 3.88 1.90 -20.56
CA ASN A 116 3.66 2.85 -21.67
C ASN A 116 2.43 3.76 -21.47
N HIS A 117 2.19 4.21 -20.25
CA HIS A 117 1.04 5.03 -19.91
C HIS A 117 0.92 6.28 -20.82
N PHE A 118 2.00 7.06 -20.93
CA PHE A 118 2.00 8.32 -21.70
C PHE A 118 1.87 8.12 -23.21
N GLU A 119 2.50 7.08 -23.75
CA GLU A 119 2.37 6.78 -25.17
C GLU A 119 0.94 6.41 -25.55
N ASN A 120 0.22 5.76 -24.63
CA ASN A 120 -1.19 5.44 -24.83
C ASN A 120 -2.08 6.70 -24.74
N LEU A 121 -1.78 7.63 -23.84
CA LEU A 121 -2.49 8.92 -23.75
C LEU A 121 -2.27 9.77 -25.00
N LYS A 122 -1.03 9.94 -25.49
CA LYS A 122 -0.70 10.66 -26.74
C LYS A 122 -1.43 10.12 -27.96
N LYS A 123 -1.69 8.79 -27.99
CA LYS A 123 -2.44 8.13 -29.06
C LYS A 123 -3.96 8.19 -28.89
N GLY A 124 -4.47 8.94 -27.92
CA GLY A 124 -5.90 9.04 -27.61
C GLY A 124 -6.51 7.75 -27.07
N LYS A 125 -5.68 6.77 -26.69
CA LYS A 125 -6.13 5.54 -26.05
C LYS A 125 -6.40 5.81 -24.56
N LYS A 126 -7.53 5.34 -24.06
CA LYS A 126 -7.77 5.34 -22.62
C LYS A 126 -6.69 4.51 -21.93
N TYR A 127 -6.34 4.94 -20.71
CA TYR A 127 -5.44 4.19 -19.83
C TYR A 127 -5.85 2.72 -19.80
N ASP A 128 -4.95 1.83 -20.21
CA ASP A 128 -5.16 0.39 -20.12
C ASP A 128 -4.71 -0.10 -18.76
N PHE A 129 -5.63 -0.08 -17.80
CA PHE A 129 -5.42 -0.63 -16.46
C PHE A 129 -4.86 -2.07 -16.52
N GLY A 130 -5.24 -2.84 -17.52
CA GLY A 130 -4.74 -4.18 -17.72
C GLY A 130 -3.26 -4.29 -18.02
N ARG A 131 -2.64 -3.24 -18.60
CA ARG A 131 -1.18 -3.22 -18.79
C ARG A 131 -0.46 -2.98 -17.48
N HIS A 132 -0.93 -2.01 -16.73
CA HIS A 132 -0.41 -1.65 -15.42
C HIS A 132 -0.49 -2.86 -14.46
N GLY A 133 -1.69 -3.38 -14.22
CA GLY A 133 -1.87 -4.53 -13.34
C GLY A 133 -1.16 -5.82 -13.80
N SER A 134 -1.00 -6.02 -15.12
CA SER A 134 -0.21 -7.16 -15.62
C SER A 134 1.27 -7.00 -15.31
N LEU A 135 1.81 -5.78 -15.42
CA LEU A 135 3.22 -5.51 -15.07
C LEU A 135 3.45 -5.74 -13.58
N GLU A 136 2.56 -5.26 -12.73
CA GLU A 136 2.63 -5.46 -11.29
C GLU A 136 2.58 -6.94 -10.91
N THR A 137 1.71 -7.71 -11.56
CA THR A 137 1.64 -9.17 -11.35
C THR A 137 2.92 -9.89 -11.78
N ASP A 138 3.54 -9.43 -12.87
CA ASP A 138 4.82 -9.99 -13.34
C ASP A 138 5.98 -9.60 -12.40
N ILE A 139 5.98 -8.38 -11.86
CA ILE A 139 6.93 -7.93 -10.83
C ILE A 139 6.76 -8.78 -9.56
N ASP A 140 5.54 -8.95 -9.10
CA ASP A 140 5.22 -9.77 -7.92
C ASP A 140 5.71 -11.20 -8.05
N HIS A 141 5.55 -11.82 -9.24
CA HIS A 141 6.09 -13.14 -9.51
C HIS A 141 7.62 -13.19 -9.36
N MET A 142 8.31 -12.20 -9.94
CA MET A 142 9.78 -12.11 -9.87
C MET A 142 10.26 -11.87 -8.44
N VAL A 143 9.63 -10.94 -7.73
CA VAL A 143 9.97 -10.60 -6.33
C VAL A 143 9.72 -11.79 -5.40
N LEU A 144 8.59 -12.49 -5.53
CA LEU A 144 8.29 -13.69 -4.75
C LEU A 144 9.34 -14.79 -4.97
N ASN A 145 9.69 -15.04 -6.22
CA ASN A 145 10.72 -16.03 -6.55
C ASN A 145 12.10 -15.62 -6.04
N HIS A 146 12.45 -14.33 -6.15
CA HIS A 146 13.74 -13.80 -5.70
C HIS A 146 13.95 -13.98 -4.19
N TYR A 147 12.97 -13.60 -3.37
CA TYR A 147 13.12 -13.58 -1.92
C TYR A 147 12.71 -14.89 -1.24
N LYS A 148 11.71 -15.59 -1.77
CA LYS A 148 11.15 -16.80 -1.13
C LYS A 148 11.35 -18.10 -1.91
N HIS A 149 11.82 -18.01 -3.15
CA HIS A 149 11.93 -19.16 -4.06
C HIS A 149 10.61 -19.92 -4.25
N LEU A 150 9.48 -19.18 -4.22
CA LEU A 150 8.14 -19.72 -4.40
C LEU A 150 7.53 -19.27 -5.72
N LEU A 151 6.62 -20.10 -6.23
CA LEU A 151 5.70 -19.72 -7.30
C LEU A 151 4.46 -19.04 -6.71
N PRO A 152 3.75 -18.19 -7.46
CA PRO A 152 2.51 -17.55 -6.99
C PRO A 152 1.48 -18.51 -6.43
N SER A 153 1.36 -19.73 -6.97
CA SER A 153 0.41 -20.74 -6.49
C SER A 153 0.78 -21.39 -5.16
N GLU A 154 2.04 -21.28 -4.76
CA GLU A 154 2.57 -21.85 -3.51
C GLU A 154 2.42 -20.87 -2.34
N PHE A 155 2.10 -19.61 -2.63
CA PHE A 155 1.95 -18.57 -1.61
C PHE A 155 0.49 -18.38 -1.20
N ASP A 156 0.21 -18.37 0.12
CA ASP A 156 -1.14 -18.09 0.65
C ASP A 156 -1.35 -16.59 0.87
N TYR A 157 -1.72 -15.89 -0.22
CA TYR A 157 -2.03 -14.46 -0.22
C TYR A 157 -3.06 -14.07 0.84
N ALA A 158 -4.07 -14.91 1.04
CA ALA A 158 -5.14 -14.60 1.98
C ALA A 158 -4.69 -14.75 3.44
N ALA A 159 -3.89 -15.76 3.75
CA ALA A 159 -3.35 -15.95 5.09
C ALA A 159 -2.47 -14.78 5.52
N ALA A 160 -1.62 -14.29 4.61
CA ALA A 160 -0.71 -13.18 4.89
C ALA A 160 -1.42 -11.89 5.36
N VAL A 161 -2.65 -11.64 4.91
CA VAL A 161 -3.42 -10.40 5.19
C VAL A 161 -4.77 -10.67 5.86
N SER A 162 -4.88 -11.74 6.65
CA SER A 162 -6.13 -12.09 7.36
C SER A 162 -6.04 -11.82 8.86
N PRO A 163 -6.14 -10.55 9.31
CA PRO A 163 -6.20 -10.23 10.71
C PRO A 163 -7.38 -10.93 11.41
N SER A 164 -7.30 -11.08 12.72
CA SER A 164 -8.40 -11.59 13.57
C SER A 164 -9.68 -10.75 13.40
N ALA A 165 -10.80 -11.27 13.89
CA ALA A 165 -12.06 -10.53 13.81
C ALA A 165 -12.02 -9.19 14.55
N ASN A 166 -11.32 -9.14 15.70
CA ASN A 166 -11.13 -7.90 16.45
C ASN A 166 -10.24 -6.91 15.72
N GLU A 167 -9.10 -7.36 15.19
CA GLU A 167 -8.21 -6.49 14.41
C GLU A 167 -8.90 -5.90 13.19
N LYS A 168 -9.66 -6.71 12.43
CA LYS A 168 -10.47 -6.20 11.29
C LYS A 168 -11.48 -5.14 11.71
N ARG A 169 -12.09 -5.30 12.88
CA ARG A 169 -13.04 -4.30 13.42
C ARG A 169 -12.32 -2.99 13.74
N VAL A 170 -11.24 -3.05 14.50
CA VAL A 170 -10.44 -1.89 14.91
C VAL A 170 -9.90 -1.15 13.67
N ILE A 171 -9.27 -1.85 12.74
CA ILE A 171 -8.74 -1.27 11.50
C ILE A 171 -9.85 -0.59 10.68
N ALA A 172 -11.02 -1.24 10.55
CA ALA A 172 -12.12 -0.67 9.79
C ALA A 172 -12.70 0.60 10.45
N GLU A 173 -12.80 0.64 11.77
CA GLU A 173 -13.26 1.80 12.53
C GLU A 173 -12.27 2.96 12.41
N MET A 174 -10.97 2.70 12.57
CA MET A 174 -9.92 3.69 12.40
C MET A 174 -9.93 4.30 10.98
N LEU A 175 -9.92 3.46 9.95
CA LEU A 175 -9.98 3.90 8.55
C LEU A 175 -11.23 4.70 8.25
N HIS A 176 -12.39 4.28 8.78
CA HIS A 176 -13.65 4.99 8.60
C HIS A 176 -13.58 6.42 9.14
N ILE A 177 -13.01 6.60 10.34
CA ILE A 177 -12.82 7.91 10.94
C ILE A 177 -11.88 8.76 10.09
N ALA A 178 -10.70 8.23 9.76
CA ALA A 178 -9.68 8.97 9.01
C ALA A 178 -10.16 9.39 7.62
N ILE A 179 -10.76 8.46 6.87
CA ILE A 179 -11.26 8.73 5.51
C ILE A 179 -12.35 9.82 5.52
N ASN A 180 -13.32 9.75 6.43
CA ASN A 180 -14.39 10.75 6.44
C ASN A 180 -13.93 12.12 6.97
N ARG A 181 -12.83 12.20 7.72
CA ARG A 181 -12.20 13.46 8.11
C ARG A 181 -11.40 14.08 6.96
N ALA A 182 -10.63 13.25 6.24
CA ALA A 182 -9.83 13.72 5.11
C ALA A 182 -10.68 14.02 3.84
N TYR A 183 -11.73 13.22 3.61
CA TYR A 183 -12.57 13.28 2.40
C TYR A 183 -14.07 13.33 2.75
N PRO A 184 -14.54 14.35 3.48
CA PRO A 184 -15.91 14.41 4.01
C PRO A 184 -16.99 14.43 2.92
N GLU A 185 -16.65 14.86 1.71
CA GLU A 185 -17.53 14.89 0.54
C GLU A 185 -17.95 13.50 0.07
N HIS A 186 -17.15 12.46 0.36
CA HIS A 186 -17.40 11.09 -0.12
C HIS A 186 -18.30 10.26 0.80
N LYS A 187 -18.44 10.64 2.07
CA LYS A 187 -19.35 10.03 3.07
C LYS A 187 -19.26 8.51 3.10
N ILE A 188 -18.05 7.98 3.22
CA ILE A 188 -17.80 6.53 3.24
C ILE A 188 -18.40 5.91 4.49
N ARG A 189 -19.24 4.88 4.33
CA ARG A 189 -19.86 4.17 5.47
C ARG A 189 -18.89 3.17 6.08
N LEU A 190 -18.95 2.97 7.39
CA LEU A 190 -18.16 1.94 8.09
C LEU A 190 -18.35 0.54 7.45
N HIS A 191 -19.59 0.23 7.03
CA HIS A 191 -19.88 -1.01 6.33
C HIS A 191 -19.07 -1.15 5.03
N THR A 192 -18.87 -0.07 4.28
CA THR A 192 -18.08 -0.06 3.03
C THR A 192 -16.62 -0.43 3.33
N VAL A 193 -16.02 0.15 4.39
CA VAL A 193 -14.64 -0.19 4.79
C VAL A 193 -14.54 -1.67 5.22
N LYS A 194 -15.48 -2.15 6.05
CA LYS A 194 -15.54 -3.56 6.45
C LYS A 194 -15.68 -4.50 5.25
N GLN A 195 -16.48 -4.13 4.27
CA GLN A 195 -16.65 -4.94 3.04
C GLN A 195 -15.41 -4.87 2.15
N ALA A 196 -14.70 -3.75 2.07
CA ALA A 196 -13.45 -3.64 1.32
C ALA A 196 -12.40 -4.61 1.86
N ILE A 197 -12.14 -4.61 3.18
CA ILE A 197 -11.23 -5.55 3.84
C ILE A 197 -11.65 -7.00 3.59
N LYS A 198 -12.94 -7.32 3.78
CA LYS A 198 -13.47 -8.68 3.56
C LYS A 198 -13.32 -9.14 2.11
N SER A 199 -13.63 -8.25 1.15
CA SER A 199 -13.53 -8.54 -0.28
C SER A 199 -12.08 -8.74 -0.69
N PHE A 200 -11.17 -7.90 -0.20
CA PHE A 200 -9.73 -8.01 -0.43
C PHE A 200 -9.22 -9.40 -0.04
N ILE A 201 -9.46 -9.83 1.20
CA ILE A 201 -9.04 -11.15 1.70
C ILE A 201 -9.69 -12.27 0.89
N LYS A 202 -11.02 -12.17 0.63
CA LYS A 202 -11.76 -13.20 -0.12
C LYS A 202 -11.26 -13.35 -1.54
N LEU A 203 -11.05 -12.24 -2.26
CA LEU A 203 -10.60 -12.27 -3.65
C LEU A 203 -9.18 -12.82 -3.75
N ASN A 204 -8.26 -12.42 -2.86
CA ASN A 204 -6.91 -12.98 -2.82
C ASN A 204 -6.93 -14.51 -2.62
N ARG A 205 -7.83 -15.03 -1.75
CA ARG A 205 -8.02 -16.48 -1.61
C ARG A 205 -8.51 -17.15 -2.89
N MET A 206 -9.33 -16.46 -3.68
CA MET A 206 -9.93 -17.01 -4.90
C MET A 206 -9.02 -16.88 -6.13
N MET A 207 -8.04 -15.97 -6.10
CA MET A 207 -7.22 -15.65 -7.27
C MET A 207 -6.10 -16.65 -7.55
N ASN A 208 -5.80 -17.59 -6.66
CA ASN A 208 -4.80 -18.63 -6.91
C ASN A 208 -5.13 -19.37 -8.22
N ASP A 209 -4.21 -19.34 -9.19
CA ASP A 209 -4.38 -19.86 -10.54
C ASP A 209 -3.08 -20.52 -11.11
N PRO A 210 -2.67 -21.69 -10.58
CA PRO A 210 -1.39 -22.31 -10.95
C PRO A 210 -1.21 -22.54 -12.45
N LYS A 211 -2.32 -22.80 -13.16
CA LYS A 211 -2.31 -23.13 -14.59
C LYS A 211 -2.65 -21.97 -15.51
N GLY A 212 -2.88 -20.78 -14.97
CA GLY A 212 -3.33 -19.60 -15.74
C GLY A 212 -4.74 -19.72 -16.35
N VAL A 213 -5.49 -20.77 -16.01
CA VAL A 213 -6.81 -21.06 -16.60
C VAL A 213 -7.85 -20.04 -16.17
N LYS A 214 -7.88 -19.65 -14.90
CA LYS A 214 -8.80 -18.63 -14.39
C LYS A 214 -8.50 -17.28 -15.03
N LYS A 215 -7.24 -16.87 -15.03
CA LYS A 215 -6.77 -15.62 -15.66
C LYS A 215 -7.20 -15.57 -17.11
N HIS A 216 -6.97 -16.64 -17.86
CA HIS A 216 -7.33 -16.71 -19.27
C HIS A 216 -8.85 -16.63 -19.50
N ARG A 217 -9.65 -17.37 -18.73
CA ARG A 217 -11.14 -17.35 -18.83
C ARG A 217 -11.71 -15.97 -18.48
N VAL A 218 -11.27 -15.39 -17.35
CA VAL A 218 -11.71 -14.05 -16.95
C VAL A 218 -11.34 -13.03 -18.01
N ARG A 219 -10.10 -13.08 -18.55
CA ARG A 219 -9.65 -12.20 -19.62
C ARG A 219 -10.51 -12.31 -20.89
N SER A 220 -10.90 -13.53 -21.28
CA SER A 220 -11.75 -13.74 -22.46
C SER A 220 -13.13 -13.09 -22.26
N ILE A 221 -13.71 -13.20 -21.07
CA ILE A 221 -14.98 -12.57 -20.72
C ILE A 221 -14.85 -11.03 -20.72
N GLU A 222 -13.81 -10.52 -20.06
CA GLU A 222 -13.54 -9.08 -20.00
C GLU A 222 -13.29 -8.46 -21.37
N GLN A 223 -12.60 -9.17 -22.26
CA GLN A 223 -12.34 -8.73 -23.62
C GLN A 223 -13.64 -8.53 -24.41
N VAL A 224 -14.60 -9.43 -24.23
CA VAL A 224 -15.92 -9.34 -24.87
C VAL A 224 -16.76 -8.21 -24.26
N LEU A 225 -16.82 -8.10 -22.94
CA LEU A 225 -17.70 -7.18 -22.22
C LEU A 225 -17.15 -5.76 -22.15
N TYR A 226 -15.85 -5.61 -21.88
CA TYR A 226 -15.22 -4.33 -21.53
C TYR A 226 -14.12 -3.91 -22.48
N LYS A 227 -13.68 -4.80 -23.39
CA LYS A 227 -12.55 -4.58 -24.33
C LYS A 227 -11.21 -4.22 -23.64
N CYS A 228 -11.09 -4.48 -22.35
CA CYS A 228 -9.88 -4.27 -21.56
C CYS A 228 -9.73 -5.38 -20.53
N ALA A 229 -8.51 -5.62 -20.05
CA ALA A 229 -8.25 -6.48 -18.91
C ALA A 229 -8.38 -5.65 -17.63
N PHE A 230 -9.14 -6.14 -16.65
CA PHE A 230 -9.30 -5.50 -15.35
C PHE A 230 -8.99 -6.50 -14.23
N ILE A 231 -9.91 -7.40 -13.91
CA ILE A 231 -9.71 -8.42 -12.88
C ILE A 231 -8.63 -9.43 -13.30
N SER A 232 -8.61 -9.80 -14.58
CA SER A 232 -7.65 -10.78 -15.10
C SER A 232 -6.19 -10.32 -14.97
N SER A 233 -5.94 -9.01 -15.01
CA SER A 233 -4.59 -8.47 -14.82
C SER A 233 -4.06 -8.65 -13.40
N MET A 234 -4.95 -8.73 -12.42
CA MET A 234 -4.63 -8.86 -10.99
C MET A 234 -4.52 -10.33 -10.54
N ILE A 235 -4.88 -11.30 -11.39
CA ILE A 235 -4.79 -12.73 -11.04
C ILE A 235 -3.34 -13.19 -11.20
N PRO A 236 -2.65 -13.59 -10.11
CA PRO A 236 -1.30 -14.15 -10.20
C PRO A 236 -1.32 -15.52 -10.91
N SER A 237 -0.24 -15.87 -11.58
CA SER A 237 -0.12 -17.14 -12.30
C SER A 237 1.33 -17.56 -12.41
N ASP A 238 1.58 -18.87 -12.30
CA ASP A 238 2.93 -19.47 -12.43
C ASP A 238 3.44 -19.48 -13.86
N THR A 239 2.57 -19.31 -14.84
CA THR A 239 2.88 -19.56 -16.26
C THR A 239 2.98 -18.30 -17.11
N ILE A 240 2.64 -17.12 -16.58
CA ILE A 240 2.51 -15.91 -17.38
C ILE A 240 3.41 -14.81 -16.83
N VAL A 241 4.55 -14.64 -17.48
CA VAL A 241 5.33 -13.40 -17.43
C VAL A 241 5.09 -12.70 -18.76
N LYS A 242 4.38 -11.56 -18.73
CA LYS A 242 3.99 -10.81 -19.94
C LYS A 242 5.07 -9.86 -20.41
N TYR A 243 5.82 -9.32 -19.47
CA TYR A 243 6.85 -8.34 -19.76
C TYR A 243 8.24 -8.97 -19.77
N THR A 244 9.03 -8.63 -20.77
CA THR A 244 10.46 -8.96 -20.76
C THR A 244 11.13 -8.06 -19.73
N ASP A 245 11.81 -8.67 -18.75
CA ASP A 245 12.50 -7.97 -17.67
C ASP A 245 11.58 -6.97 -16.92
N PRO A 246 10.53 -7.46 -16.23
CA PRO A 246 9.57 -6.61 -15.54
C PRO A 246 10.22 -5.82 -14.39
N CYS A 247 11.24 -6.38 -13.75
CA CYS A 247 11.96 -5.76 -12.63
C CYS A 247 13.12 -4.84 -13.07
N ASN A 248 13.38 -4.68 -14.36
CA ASN A 248 14.53 -3.92 -14.88
C ASN A 248 15.90 -4.42 -14.36
N GLU A 249 16.08 -5.72 -14.24
CA GLU A 249 17.36 -6.30 -13.78
C GLU A 249 18.54 -6.00 -14.71
N LYS A 250 18.25 -5.66 -15.98
CA LYS A 250 19.25 -5.24 -16.97
C LYS A 250 19.60 -3.76 -16.88
N HIS A 251 19.03 -3.03 -15.94
CA HIS A 251 19.28 -1.61 -15.72
C HIS A 251 19.11 -0.76 -17.00
N ALA A 252 18.06 -1.07 -17.79
CA ALA A 252 17.71 -0.28 -18.95
C ALA A 252 17.23 1.12 -18.47
N LYS A 253 17.61 2.16 -19.23
CA LYS A 253 17.22 3.54 -18.92
C LYS A 253 15.70 3.71 -18.97
N TRP A 254 15.18 4.44 -18.01
CA TRP A 254 13.80 4.88 -17.92
C TRP A 254 13.74 6.29 -17.30
N TYR A 255 12.61 6.96 -17.40
CA TYR A 255 12.40 8.29 -16.82
C TYR A 255 11.04 8.39 -16.14
N ASN A 256 10.92 9.32 -15.20
CA ASN A 256 9.64 9.64 -14.62
C ASN A 256 8.72 10.24 -15.70
N PRO A 257 7.57 9.60 -16.02
CA PRO A 257 6.72 10.09 -17.10
C PRO A 257 6.16 11.50 -16.90
N TRP A 258 6.08 11.99 -15.68
CA TRP A 258 5.63 13.34 -15.35
C TRP A 258 6.78 14.34 -15.20
N ASN A 259 8.02 13.88 -15.10
CA ASN A 259 9.22 14.70 -15.10
C ASN A 259 10.32 13.99 -15.90
N PRO A 260 10.33 14.14 -17.25
CA PRO A 260 11.28 13.44 -18.12
C PRO A 260 12.76 13.77 -17.88
N ASP A 261 13.05 14.87 -17.17
CA ASP A 261 14.43 15.24 -16.79
C ASP A 261 15.00 14.30 -15.71
N VAL A 262 14.14 13.57 -15.01
CA VAL A 262 14.53 12.55 -14.03
C VAL A 262 14.73 11.22 -14.74
N GLU A 263 15.97 11.02 -15.27
CA GLU A 263 16.40 9.75 -15.86
C GLU A 263 16.91 8.83 -14.76
N CYS A 264 16.58 7.53 -14.86
CA CYS A 264 16.95 6.50 -13.93
C CYS A 264 17.23 5.17 -14.67
N SER A 265 17.95 4.26 -14.02
CA SER A 265 18.15 2.89 -14.51
C SER A 265 17.94 1.85 -13.41
N ASP A 266 17.43 2.26 -12.26
CA ASP A 266 17.23 1.39 -11.12
C ASP A 266 16.28 0.24 -11.45
N SER A 267 16.56 -0.93 -10.93
CA SER A 267 15.66 -2.06 -10.89
C SER A 267 14.60 -1.88 -9.78
N ILE A 268 13.56 -2.72 -9.78
CA ILE A 268 12.59 -2.75 -8.66
C ILE A 268 13.30 -3.03 -7.33
N TYR A 269 14.33 -3.88 -7.31
CA TYR A 269 15.10 -4.17 -6.11
C TYR A 269 15.89 -2.96 -5.62
N ASP A 270 16.48 -2.18 -6.54
CA ASP A 270 17.17 -0.93 -6.19
C ASP A 270 16.18 0.11 -5.66
N LEU A 271 14.99 0.21 -6.25
CA LEU A 271 13.95 1.12 -5.81
C LEU A 271 13.43 0.73 -4.42
N MET A 272 13.26 -0.56 -4.11
CA MET A 272 12.94 -1.04 -2.77
C MET A 272 14.04 -0.64 -1.76
N ASN A 273 15.31 -0.87 -2.11
CA ASN A 273 16.44 -0.46 -1.27
C ASN A 273 16.50 1.06 -1.06
N LYS A 274 16.17 1.84 -2.08
CA LYS A 274 16.15 3.32 -2.04
C LYS A 274 15.02 3.86 -1.16
N ALA A 275 13.87 3.18 -1.13
CA ALA A 275 12.73 3.53 -0.28
C ALA A 275 12.95 3.19 1.20
N MET A 276 13.80 2.19 1.50
CA MET A 276 13.97 1.61 2.83
C MET A 276 14.40 2.64 3.90
N PRO A 277 15.44 3.48 3.71
CA PRO A 277 15.88 4.40 4.76
C PRO A 277 14.77 5.38 5.19
N SER A 278 14.04 5.96 4.24
CA SER A 278 12.95 6.90 4.54
C SER A 278 11.76 6.19 5.19
N TYR A 279 11.50 4.94 4.86
CA TYR A 279 10.48 4.15 5.51
C TYR A 279 10.82 3.89 6.98
N ILE A 280 12.05 3.43 7.28
CA ILE A 280 12.50 3.18 8.66
C ILE A 280 12.46 4.46 9.49
N GLU A 281 12.92 5.59 8.93
CA GLU A 281 12.85 6.89 9.60
C GLU A 281 11.40 7.30 9.93
N ARG A 282 10.47 7.14 8.99
CA ARG A 282 9.04 7.40 9.20
C ARG A 282 8.43 6.50 10.28
N MET A 283 8.80 5.22 10.31
CA MET A 283 8.37 4.31 11.37
C MET A 283 8.85 4.77 12.74
N ASP A 284 10.10 5.19 12.84
CA ASP A 284 10.69 5.71 14.09
C ASP A 284 9.99 7.00 14.55
N PHE A 285 9.78 7.96 13.64
CA PHE A 285 9.03 9.18 13.94
C PHE A 285 7.60 8.87 14.40
N TYR A 286 6.91 7.93 13.72
CA TYR A 286 5.58 7.52 14.11
C TYR A 286 5.55 6.95 15.53
N MET A 287 6.42 5.99 15.82
CA MET A 287 6.47 5.34 17.14
C MET A 287 6.82 6.33 18.26
N LYS A 288 7.74 7.26 18.00
CA LYS A 288 8.07 8.35 18.94
C LYS A 288 6.94 9.35 19.14
N SER A 289 6.11 9.57 18.10
CA SER A 289 4.93 10.43 18.20
C SER A 289 3.74 9.78 18.93
N CYS A 290 3.77 8.46 19.16
CA CYS A 290 2.70 7.75 19.86
C CYS A 290 2.81 7.79 21.40
N GLY A 291 3.99 8.10 21.93
CA GLY A 291 4.29 8.22 23.36
C GLY A 291 4.13 6.93 24.17
N ASN A 292 5.00 6.75 25.15
CA ASN A 292 4.83 5.76 26.21
C ASN A 292 4.32 6.49 27.46
N THR A 293 3.01 6.64 27.61
CA THR A 293 2.38 7.35 28.76
C THR A 293 2.53 6.61 30.10
N SER A 294 3.56 5.79 30.27
CA SER A 294 3.58 4.84 31.38
C SER A 294 4.11 5.40 32.72
N PHE A 295 4.77 6.54 32.78
CA PHE A 295 5.22 7.15 34.05
C PHE A 295 5.49 8.64 33.89
N ILE A 296 4.48 9.48 34.15
CA ILE A 296 4.63 10.94 34.24
C ILE A 296 4.41 11.34 35.68
N ASP A 297 5.46 11.77 36.36
CA ASP A 297 5.44 12.13 37.78
C ASP A 297 5.24 13.63 38.05
N SER A 298 5.30 14.51 37.03
CA SER A 298 5.14 15.95 37.23
C SER A 298 4.49 16.67 36.04
N GLU A 299 3.86 17.84 36.28
CA GLU A 299 3.30 18.70 35.21
C GLU A 299 4.37 19.15 34.20
N LYS A 300 5.61 19.29 34.63
CA LYS A 300 6.72 19.71 33.78
C LYS A 300 7.11 18.60 32.80
N ASP A 301 7.10 17.36 33.26
CA ASP A 301 7.38 16.18 32.43
C ASP A 301 6.27 15.97 31.39
N ILE A 302 5.00 16.26 31.74
CA ILE A 302 3.86 16.24 30.81
C ILE A 302 4.07 17.23 29.66
N VAL A 303 4.50 18.45 29.95
CA VAL A 303 4.70 19.49 28.92
C VAL A 303 5.87 19.14 28.02
N GLU A 304 6.98 18.63 28.57
CA GLU A 304 8.16 18.25 27.81
C GLU A 304 7.87 17.05 26.90
N GLU A 305 7.19 16.03 27.42
CA GLU A 305 6.77 14.84 26.67
C GLU A 305 5.77 15.20 25.57
N THR A 306 4.77 16.07 25.86
CA THR A 306 3.81 16.54 24.86
C THR A 306 4.52 17.29 23.71
N ASN A 307 5.48 18.16 24.03
CA ASN A 307 6.27 18.87 23.02
C ASN A 307 7.10 17.93 22.17
N GLN A 308 7.67 16.87 22.76
CA GLN A 308 8.43 15.85 22.04
C GLN A 308 7.52 15.05 21.08
N PHE A 309 6.32 14.68 21.49
CA PHE A 309 5.35 13.98 20.61
C PHE A 309 4.94 14.84 19.43
N LEU A 310 4.60 16.10 19.67
CA LEU A 310 4.26 17.06 18.62
C LEU A 310 5.44 17.27 17.66
N HIS A 311 6.66 17.32 18.18
CA HIS A 311 7.86 17.44 17.36
C HIS A 311 8.01 16.26 16.41
N TYR A 312 7.95 14.99 16.89
CA TYR A 312 8.07 13.83 16.04
C TYR A 312 6.87 13.67 15.07
N ARG A 313 5.65 14.03 15.48
CA ARG A 313 4.52 14.07 14.59
C ARG A 313 4.74 15.05 13.44
N ASN A 314 5.26 16.23 13.71
CA ASN A 314 5.58 17.21 12.69
C ASN A 314 6.69 16.72 11.75
N LEU A 315 7.76 16.11 12.27
CA LEU A 315 8.81 15.51 11.44
C LEU A 315 8.22 14.42 10.53
N LEU A 316 7.36 13.56 11.05
CA LEU A 316 6.69 12.53 10.27
C LEU A 316 5.84 13.12 9.16
N LEU A 317 4.96 14.09 9.47
CA LEU A 317 4.10 14.72 8.47
C LEU A 317 4.90 15.44 7.38
N VAL A 318 5.98 16.12 7.74
CA VAL A 318 6.90 16.73 6.77
C VAL A 318 7.58 15.67 5.90
N SER A 319 7.99 14.54 6.47
CA SER A 319 8.63 13.44 5.71
C SER A 319 7.67 12.72 4.78
N LEU A 320 6.38 12.65 5.17
CA LEU A 320 5.33 12.11 4.31
C LEU A 320 5.01 13.07 3.17
N SER A 321 5.08 14.39 3.38
CA SER A 321 4.78 15.47 2.44
C SER A 321 3.50 15.21 1.61
N ASP A 322 2.98 16.20 0.89
CA ASP A 322 1.92 15.95 -0.10
C ASP A 322 2.55 15.46 -1.42
N THR A 323 3.15 14.26 -1.38
CA THR A 323 3.69 13.60 -2.56
C THR A 323 2.68 12.58 -3.08
N SER A 324 2.40 12.64 -4.36
CA SER A 324 1.48 11.71 -5.01
C SER A 324 2.08 10.31 -5.06
N TYR A 325 1.32 9.31 -4.62
CA TYR A 325 1.67 7.90 -4.82
C TYR A 325 1.89 7.56 -6.30
N VAL A 326 1.18 8.25 -7.20
CA VAL A 326 1.18 7.96 -8.63
C VAL A 326 2.41 8.51 -9.32
N THR A 327 2.76 9.76 -9.05
CA THR A 327 3.81 10.48 -9.78
C THR A 327 5.16 10.49 -9.07
N GLY A 328 5.16 10.21 -7.76
CA GLY A 328 6.33 10.42 -6.91
C GLY A 328 6.76 11.89 -6.82
N LEU A 329 5.89 12.82 -7.22
CA LEU A 329 6.13 14.26 -7.22
C LEU A 329 5.17 14.96 -6.24
N PRO A 330 5.49 16.17 -5.75
CA PRO A 330 4.58 16.95 -4.91
C PRO A 330 3.22 17.15 -5.59
N ILE A 331 2.16 17.11 -4.80
CA ILE A 331 0.79 17.45 -5.24
C ILE A 331 0.71 18.98 -5.24
N GLU A 332 0.31 19.57 -6.38
CA GLU A 332 0.09 21.02 -6.54
C GLU A 332 -1.20 21.48 -5.86
#